data_ebf5a6a04999e9552192c63c2d0a9c7b
#
_entry.id   ebf5a6a04999e9552192c63c2d0a9c7b
#
_cell.length_a   1.000
_cell.length_b   1.000
_cell.length_c   1.000
_cell.angle_alpha   90.00
_cell.angle_beta   90.00
_cell.angle_gamma   90.00
#
_symmetry.space_group_name_H-M   'P 1'
#
loop_
_entity.id
_entity.type
_entity.pdbx_description
1 polymer ?
#
loop_
_entity_poly.entity_id
_entity_poly.type
_entity_poly.pdbx_seq_one_letter_code
_entity_poly.pdbx_strand_id
1 'polypeptide(L)'
;SWLPGTATYLTRADWEGTFPKTYKNLTASDEMLDILDNDIYEINANGDPSTVAFGADNGLTLADLKGVTDLDDERWSMLMDQLTLEEGMIRLGLGGTSTKAIESIMSPETIQNDGPNGIYSYPLGQYANTDKTSTDPCAVDANDPNLAYKFGTMVNETVIAQTFNKNLANEYGKICGNYSLWSNLTIFWGCGTNLHRSPYNARNHEYYSEDAVLTSGQAVAFISGGKEYGVIIAPKHLAFNDTEINRTGVSVFMTEQQARENELRGTQAAIEDAGALGVMTAFNRVGITAANAHTGLLKNILRGEWGFKGLESQDFIMNPNYAVLKEYALNGGTMTTFTGENTMAAVSEKFAYWTTENVGQDTELMSAIKQAMTWQAYALANSNALDGMASSTRLVSVRTWYD
;
A
#
# COMPACT_ATOMS: atom_id res chain seq x y z
N SER A 1 -17.34 2.31 -17.34
CA SER A 1 -16.19 1.46 -17.66
C SER A 1 -14.94 2.31 -17.73
N TRP A 2 -13.86 1.84 -17.17
CA TRP A 2 -12.55 2.50 -17.12
C TRP A 2 -11.68 2.02 -18.29
N LEU A 3 -12.21 2.09 -19.51
CA LEU A 3 -11.49 1.67 -20.71
C LEU A 3 -10.85 2.88 -21.39
N PRO A 4 -9.56 2.83 -21.71
CA PRO A 4 -8.89 3.91 -22.44
C PRO A 4 -9.58 4.22 -23.77
N GLY A 5 -9.70 5.51 -24.07
CA GLY A 5 -10.09 5.98 -25.41
C GLY A 5 -11.57 6.07 -25.72
N THR A 6 -12.47 5.81 -24.75
CA THR A 6 -13.92 5.95 -24.95
C THR A 6 -14.54 7.18 -24.29
N ALA A 7 -13.73 8.00 -23.60
CA ALA A 7 -14.22 9.15 -22.88
C ALA A 7 -14.73 10.26 -23.81
N THR A 8 -15.96 10.70 -23.56
CA THR A 8 -16.47 11.95 -24.15
C THR A 8 -16.05 13.08 -23.21
N TYR A 9 -15.18 13.94 -23.67
CA TYR A 9 -14.67 15.04 -22.85
C TYR A 9 -15.76 16.03 -22.51
N LEU A 10 -15.76 16.51 -21.25
CA LEU A 10 -16.62 17.60 -20.84
C LEU A 10 -16.32 18.83 -21.66
N THR A 11 -17.39 19.47 -22.17
CA THR A 11 -17.28 20.75 -22.84
C THR A 11 -18.10 21.77 -22.06
N ARG A 12 -17.69 23.04 -22.10
CA ARG A 12 -18.47 24.14 -21.54
C ARG A 12 -19.58 24.61 -22.48
N ALA A 13 -19.72 23.97 -23.64
CA ALA A 13 -20.71 24.35 -24.64
C ALA A 13 -22.15 24.13 -24.20
N ASP A 14 -22.35 23.21 -23.24
CA ASP A 14 -23.69 22.89 -22.70
C ASP A 14 -23.70 22.90 -21.16
N TRP A 15 -23.51 24.08 -20.58
CA TRP A 15 -23.59 24.26 -19.14
C TRP A 15 -24.97 23.94 -18.54
N GLU A 16 -26.04 24.13 -19.32
CA GLU A 16 -27.40 23.86 -18.84
C GLU A 16 -27.67 22.37 -18.64
N GLY A 17 -27.01 21.51 -19.43
CA GLY A 17 -27.10 20.06 -19.32
C GLY A 17 -26.10 19.42 -18.36
N THR A 18 -25.06 20.16 -17.98
CA THR A 18 -23.92 19.62 -17.22
C THR A 18 -24.23 19.39 -15.74
N PHE A 19 -25.10 20.20 -15.15
CA PHE A 19 -25.45 20.09 -13.73
C PHE A 19 -26.89 19.58 -13.55
N PRO A 20 -27.08 18.52 -12.77
CA PRO A 20 -28.44 18.06 -12.47
C PRO A 20 -29.20 19.13 -11.68
N LYS A 21 -30.41 19.47 -12.14
CA LYS A 21 -31.28 20.44 -11.47
C LYS A 21 -31.93 19.88 -10.21
N THR A 22 -31.91 18.56 -10.04
CA THR A 22 -32.41 17.85 -8.87
C THR A 22 -31.59 16.61 -8.61
N TYR A 23 -31.30 16.32 -7.34
CA TYR A 23 -30.76 15.03 -6.95
C TYR A 23 -31.86 13.98 -6.97
N LYS A 24 -31.64 12.86 -7.62
CA LYS A 24 -32.49 11.69 -7.55
C LYS A 24 -31.88 10.70 -6.58
N ASN A 25 -32.67 10.23 -5.64
CA ASN A 25 -32.32 9.05 -4.90
C ASN A 25 -32.37 7.87 -5.87
N LEU A 26 -31.23 7.22 -6.08
CA LEU A 26 -31.14 6.01 -6.88
C LEU A 26 -31.29 4.81 -5.95
N THR A 27 -32.13 3.86 -6.34
CA THR A 27 -32.13 2.52 -5.75
C THR A 27 -31.16 1.67 -6.55
N ALA A 28 -30.37 0.84 -5.88
CA ALA A 28 -29.49 -0.11 -6.55
C ALA A 28 -30.33 -1.03 -7.48
N SER A 29 -29.83 -1.24 -8.69
CA SER A 29 -30.41 -2.24 -9.60
C SER A 29 -30.09 -3.66 -9.12
N ASP A 30 -30.82 -4.66 -9.61
CA ASP A 30 -30.54 -6.06 -9.33
C ASP A 30 -29.12 -6.43 -9.76
N GLU A 31 -28.64 -5.94 -10.91
CA GLU A 31 -27.26 -6.10 -11.39
C GLU A 31 -26.22 -5.52 -10.43
N MET A 32 -26.51 -4.35 -9.82
CA MET A 32 -25.62 -3.77 -8.79
C MET A 32 -25.63 -4.62 -7.53
N LEU A 33 -26.77 -5.16 -7.14
CA LEU A 33 -26.89 -6.03 -5.97
C LEU A 33 -26.16 -7.36 -6.20
N ASP A 34 -26.25 -7.95 -7.40
CA ASP A 34 -25.54 -9.16 -7.77
C ASP A 34 -24.01 -8.97 -7.68
N ILE A 35 -23.48 -7.80 -8.13
CA ILE A 35 -22.05 -7.50 -7.99
C ILE A 35 -21.63 -7.33 -6.52
N LEU A 36 -22.53 -6.82 -5.66
CA LEU A 36 -22.26 -6.64 -4.23
C LEU A 36 -22.37 -7.94 -3.42
N ASP A 37 -23.11 -8.91 -3.93
CA ASP A 37 -23.40 -10.20 -3.30
C ASP A 37 -22.77 -11.37 -4.05
N ASN A 38 -21.75 -11.12 -4.85
CA ASN A 38 -21.07 -12.17 -5.59
C ASN A 38 -20.29 -13.11 -4.67
N ASP A 39 -20.07 -14.35 -5.13
CA ASP A 39 -19.35 -15.41 -4.40
C ASP A 39 -17.82 -15.18 -4.44
N ILE A 40 -17.42 -13.99 -4.00
CA ILE A 40 -16.03 -13.51 -3.94
C ILE A 40 -15.11 -14.39 -3.05
N TYR A 41 -15.71 -15.28 -2.29
CA TYR A 41 -15.01 -16.22 -1.41
C TYR A 41 -14.79 -17.59 -2.04
N GLU A 42 -15.33 -17.84 -3.23
CA GLU A 42 -15.10 -19.09 -3.93
C GLU A 42 -13.76 -19.05 -4.65
N ILE A 43 -12.94 -20.07 -4.39
CA ILE A 43 -11.71 -20.33 -5.14
C ILE A 43 -11.95 -21.61 -5.94
N ASN A 44 -11.96 -21.45 -7.27
CA ASN A 44 -12.25 -22.54 -8.17
C ASN A 44 -10.97 -23.06 -8.81
N ALA A 45 -10.88 -24.39 -8.95
CA ALA A 45 -9.75 -25.00 -9.62
C ALA A 45 -9.65 -24.51 -11.07
N ASN A 46 -8.48 -24.06 -11.46
CA ASN A 46 -8.15 -23.69 -12.83
C ASN A 46 -6.70 -24.03 -13.18
N GLY A 47 -6.44 -24.33 -14.46
CA GLY A 47 -5.11 -24.62 -14.97
C GLY A 47 -4.46 -25.87 -14.37
N ASP A 48 -3.15 -25.95 -14.47
CA ASP A 48 -2.32 -27.02 -13.89
C ASP A 48 -1.40 -26.41 -12.82
N PRO A 49 -1.65 -26.63 -11.51
CA PRO A 49 -0.85 -26.07 -10.42
C PRO A 49 0.64 -26.37 -10.50
N SER A 50 1.03 -27.49 -11.15
CA SER A 50 2.43 -27.86 -11.30
C SER A 50 3.22 -26.92 -12.21
N THR A 51 2.55 -26.05 -12.94
CA THR A 51 3.19 -25.03 -13.80
C THR A 51 3.66 -23.80 -13.03
N VAL A 52 3.26 -23.63 -11.77
CA VAL A 52 3.70 -22.52 -10.92
C VAL A 52 4.72 -23.06 -9.90
N ALA A 53 5.98 -22.74 -10.11
CA ALA A 53 7.06 -23.21 -9.26
C ALA A 53 7.01 -22.56 -7.87
N PHE A 54 7.13 -23.39 -6.83
CA PHE A 54 7.33 -23.01 -5.43
C PHE A 54 8.34 -23.96 -4.77
N GLY A 55 9.06 -23.49 -3.74
CA GLY A 55 9.96 -24.29 -2.95
C GLY A 55 11.24 -24.73 -3.64
N ALA A 56 11.66 -24.01 -4.69
CA ALA A 56 12.96 -24.25 -5.33
C ALA A 56 14.11 -23.86 -4.38
N ASP A 57 15.28 -24.47 -4.60
CA ASP A 57 16.52 -24.11 -3.90
C ASP A 57 17.49 -23.50 -4.91
N ASN A 58 17.35 -22.19 -5.15
CA ASN A 58 18.21 -21.44 -6.07
C ASN A 58 19.36 -20.72 -5.34
N GLY A 59 19.40 -20.81 -4.01
CA GLY A 59 20.46 -20.22 -3.19
C GLY A 59 20.49 -18.70 -3.15
N LEU A 60 19.41 -18.03 -3.56
CA LEU A 60 19.30 -16.56 -3.56
C LEU A 60 18.66 -16.05 -2.27
N THR A 61 19.06 -14.85 -1.89
CA THR A 61 18.44 -14.07 -0.82
C THR A 61 17.93 -12.73 -1.38
N LEU A 62 17.00 -12.08 -0.69
CA LEU A 62 16.55 -10.76 -1.11
C LEU A 62 17.69 -9.73 -1.16
N ALA A 63 18.72 -9.91 -0.32
CA ALA A 63 19.90 -9.05 -0.31
C ALA A 63 20.73 -9.13 -1.61
N ASP A 64 20.67 -10.24 -2.35
CA ASP A 64 21.35 -10.39 -3.65
C ASP A 64 20.72 -9.48 -4.73
N LEU A 65 19.50 -9.02 -4.49
CA LEU A 65 18.75 -8.12 -5.38
C LEU A 65 18.67 -6.68 -4.85
N LYS A 66 19.42 -6.35 -3.78
CA LYS A 66 19.49 -4.99 -3.25
C LYS A 66 19.90 -3.99 -4.32
N GLY A 67 19.04 -2.99 -4.57
CA GLY A 67 19.26 -1.95 -5.56
C GLY A 67 19.01 -2.37 -7.02
N VAL A 68 18.52 -3.59 -7.26
CA VAL A 68 18.15 -4.03 -8.62
C VAL A 68 16.78 -3.43 -8.97
N THR A 69 16.76 -2.55 -9.97
CA THR A 69 15.57 -1.82 -10.42
C THR A 69 14.92 -2.37 -11.69
N ASP A 70 15.60 -3.31 -12.34
CA ASP A 70 15.07 -4.01 -13.50
C ASP A 70 14.32 -5.27 -13.04
N LEU A 71 12.99 -5.32 -13.27
CA LEU A 71 12.16 -6.50 -12.95
C LEU A 71 12.28 -7.63 -13.97
N ASP A 72 12.91 -7.36 -15.14
CA ASP A 72 13.21 -8.39 -16.14
C ASP A 72 14.50 -9.16 -15.82
N ASP A 73 15.24 -8.77 -14.78
CA ASP A 73 16.38 -9.55 -14.27
C ASP A 73 15.89 -10.91 -13.80
N GLU A 74 16.41 -11.98 -14.39
CA GLU A 74 15.99 -13.37 -14.14
C GLU A 74 16.08 -13.79 -12.67
N ARG A 75 16.95 -13.15 -11.88
CA ARG A 75 17.08 -13.41 -10.44
C ARG A 75 15.82 -13.14 -9.67
N TRP A 76 14.93 -12.22 -10.13
CA TRP A 76 13.63 -12.02 -9.50
C TRP A 76 12.76 -13.27 -9.59
N SER A 77 12.67 -13.87 -10.78
CA SER A 77 11.93 -15.11 -10.95
C SER A 77 12.55 -16.25 -10.14
N MET A 78 13.86 -16.41 -10.18
CA MET A 78 14.58 -17.44 -9.42
C MET A 78 14.37 -17.28 -7.91
N LEU A 79 14.39 -16.05 -7.39
CA LEU A 79 14.13 -15.77 -5.97
C LEU A 79 12.69 -16.13 -5.60
N MET A 80 11.73 -15.74 -6.43
CA MET A 80 10.32 -16.03 -6.18
C MET A 80 9.97 -17.52 -6.32
N ASP A 81 10.75 -18.30 -7.07
CA ASP A 81 10.58 -19.75 -7.14
C ASP A 81 10.94 -20.46 -5.83
N GLN A 82 11.74 -19.82 -4.96
CA GLN A 82 12.07 -20.34 -3.64
C GLN A 82 10.95 -20.20 -2.62
N LEU A 83 9.98 -19.28 -2.84
CA LEU A 83 8.86 -19.12 -1.93
C LEU A 83 8.10 -20.41 -1.75
N THR A 84 7.53 -20.59 -0.57
CA THR A 84 6.40 -21.51 -0.41
C THR A 84 5.10 -20.77 -0.68
N LEU A 85 4.08 -21.49 -1.15
CA LEU A 85 2.76 -20.90 -1.35
C LEU A 85 2.22 -20.31 -0.04
N GLU A 86 2.45 -21.02 1.07
CA GLU A 86 2.05 -20.62 2.41
C GLU A 86 2.65 -19.26 2.82
N GLU A 87 3.95 -19.05 2.62
CA GLU A 87 4.61 -17.77 2.91
C GLU A 87 3.99 -16.61 2.12
N GLY A 88 3.74 -16.82 0.84
CA GLY A 88 3.08 -15.82 -0.01
C GLY A 88 1.66 -15.49 0.47
N MET A 89 0.89 -16.50 0.84
CA MET A 89 -0.47 -16.37 1.35
C MET A 89 -0.52 -15.61 2.69
N ILE A 90 0.40 -15.93 3.61
CA ILE A 90 0.52 -15.27 4.92
C ILE A 90 0.88 -13.79 4.71
N ARG A 91 1.91 -13.55 3.91
CA ARG A 91 2.43 -12.20 3.69
C ARG A 91 1.40 -11.28 3.02
N LEU A 92 0.61 -11.82 2.08
CA LEU A 92 -0.47 -11.08 1.45
C LEU A 92 -1.63 -10.82 2.42
N GLY A 93 -1.97 -11.80 3.25
CA GLY A 93 -3.11 -11.73 4.17
C GLY A 93 -2.86 -10.97 5.48
N LEU A 94 -1.61 -10.78 5.89
CA LEU A 94 -1.23 -10.20 7.18
C LEU A 94 -0.15 -9.13 7.02
N GLY A 95 -0.56 -7.92 6.65
CA GLY A 95 0.35 -6.78 6.48
C GLY A 95 0.33 -5.76 7.63
N GLY A 96 -0.74 -5.71 8.37
CA GLY A 96 -0.97 -4.93 9.57
C GLY A 96 -0.13 -3.67 9.75
N THR A 97 0.73 -3.71 10.73
CA THR A 97 1.71 -2.66 11.04
C THR A 97 3.15 -3.08 10.72
N SER A 98 3.31 -4.27 10.13
CA SER A 98 4.60 -4.81 9.68
C SER A 98 4.41 -5.71 8.47
N THR A 99 5.37 -5.73 7.55
CA THR A 99 5.45 -6.83 6.57
C THR A 99 6.00 -8.06 7.28
N LYS A 100 5.39 -9.22 7.10
CA LYS A 100 5.90 -10.44 7.73
C LYS A 100 7.24 -10.89 7.11
N ALA A 101 8.10 -11.50 7.90
CA ALA A 101 9.30 -12.12 7.37
C ALA A 101 8.96 -13.26 6.41
N ILE A 102 9.79 -13.47 5.39
CA ILE A 102 9.75 -14.63 4.50
C ILE A 102 11.10 -15.33 4.57
N GLU A 103 11.14 -16.50 5.19
CA GLU A 103 12.38 -17.20 5.48
C GLU A 103 13.06 -17.76 4.23
N SER A 104 12.28 -18.30 3.30
CA SER A 104 12.80 -18.94 2.08
C SER A 104 13.63 -18.01 1.19
N ILE A 105 13.41 -16.69 1.27
CA ILE A 105 14.13 -15.67 0.51
C ILE A 105 14.90 -14.69 1.41
N MET A 106 14.96 -14.94 2.70
CA MET A 106 15.56 -14.04 3.70
C MET A 106 15.03 -12.61 3.64
N SER A 107 13.73 -12.44 3.35
CA SER A 107 13.08 -11.13 3.42
C SER A 107 12.79 -10.77 4.88
N PRO A 108 13.28 -9.63 5.39
CA PRO A 108 13.06 -9.25 6.77
C PRO A 108 11.61 -8.87 7.04
N GLU A 109 11.22 -8.95 8.30
CA GLU A 109 10.07 -8.19 8.79
C GLU A 109 10.41 -6.70 8.78
N THR A 110 9.45 -5.84 8.41
CA THR A 110 9.64 -4.40 8.37
C THR A 110 8.57 -3.69 9.17
N ILE A 111 8.93 -2.55 9.74
CA ILE A 111 8.01 -1.70 10.51
C ILE A 111 7.32 -0.72 9.55
N GLN A 112 6.03 -0.52 9.79
CA GLN A 112 5.20 0.44 9.08
C GLN A 112 4.58 1.44 10.06
N ASN A 113 4.41 2.67 9.64
CA ASN A 113 3.75 3.68 10.46
C ASN A 113 3.02 4.70 9.59
N ASP A 114 2.20 5.50 10.23
CA ASP A 114 1.33 6.49 9.64
C ASP A 114 1.57 7.86 10.27
N GLY A 115 0.98 8.89 9.70
CA GLY A 115 0.85 10.19 10.33
C GLY A 115 0.78 11.37 9.36
N PRO A 116 -0.33 12.13 9.39
CA PRO A 116 -0.48 13.35 8.60
C PRO A 116 0.35 14.54 9.16
N ASN A 117 0.86 14.43 10.38
CA ASN A 117 1.66 15.42 11.06
C ASN A 117 3.09 14.91 11.35
N GLY A 118 3.62 14.09 10.45
CA GLY A 118 4.86 13.35 10.66
C GLY A 118 4.60 11.95 11.23
N ILE A 119 5.68 11.22 11.51
CA ILE A 119 5.58 9.83 11.97
C ILE A 119 4.96 9.78 13.38
N TYR A 120 3.94 8.95 13.57
CA TYR A 120 3.36 8.73 14.89
C TYR A 120 4.27 7.90 15.77
N SER A 121 4.58 8.40 16.96
CA SER A 121 5.43 7.69 17.93
C SER A 121 4.74 6.46 18.55
N TYR A 122 3.42 6.52 18.69
CA TYR A 122 2.65 5.50 19.39
C TYR A 122 2.80 4.07 18.81
N PRO A 123 2.65 3.82 17.51
CA PRO A 123 2.84 2.47 16.97
C PRO A 123 4.25 1.93 17.15
N LEU A 124 5.27 2.78 17.11
CA LEU A 124 6.67 2.35 17.28
C LEU A 124 6.94 1.84 18.69
N GLY A 125 6.32 2.42 19.69
CA GLY A 125 6.42 1.93 21.08
C GLY A 125 5.83 0.53 21.28
N GLN A 126 4.95 0.06 20.40
CA GLN A 126 4.40 -1.30 20.46
C GLN A 126 5.37 -2.36 19.95
N TYR A 127 6.35 -1.99 19.14
CA TYR A 127 7.35 -2.89 18.57
C TYR A 127 8.66 -2.88 19.35
N ALA A 128 8.82 -1.97 20.31
CA ALA A 128 9.92 -2.05 21.23
C ALA A 128 9.77 -3.37 22.00
N ASN A 129 10.76 -4.25 21.92
CA ASN A 129 10.79 -5.42 22.76
C ASN A 129 10.94 -4.96 24.21
N THR A 130 9.84 -5.01 24.94
CA THR A 130 9.76 -4.55 26.34
C THR A 130 10.05 -5.66 27.34
N ASP A 131 10.39 -6.86 26.88
CA ASP A 131 10.77 -7.97 27.72
C ASP A 131 12.19 -7.74 28.28
N LYS A 132 12.25 -7.24 29.50
CA LYS A 132 13.50 -7.01 30.24
C LYS A 132 14.33 -8.28 30.49
N THR A 133 13.75 -9.46 30.27
CA THR A 133 14.44 -10.74 30.38
C THR A 133 15.05 -11.19 29.05
N SER A 134 14.71 -10.51 27.96
CA SER A 134 15.22 -10.79 26.63
C SER A 134 16.72 -10.49 26.54
N THR A 135 17.43 -11.38 25.89
CA THR A 135 18.83 -11.16 25.50
C THR A 135 18.95 -10.38 24.20
N ASP A 136 17.82 -9.95 23.62
CA ASP A 136 17.78 -9.10 22.45
C ASP A 136 18.39 -7.75 22.78
N PRO A 137 19.50 -7.35 22.12
CA PRO A 137 20.15 -6.05 22.37
C PRO A 137 19.28 -4.86 22.00
N CYS A 138 18.17 -5.08 21.26
CA CYS A 138 17.17 -4.07 20.92
C CYS A 138 16.00 -4.02 21.90
N ALA A 139 16.05 -4.81 23.00
CA ALA A 139 15.03 -4.75 24.04
C ALA A 139 15.15 -3.41 24.79
N VAL A 140 14.11 -2.59 24.72
CA VAL A 140 14.03 -1.29 25.39
C VAL A 140 13.08 -1.37 26.58
N ASP A 141 13.45 -0.72 27.69
CA ASP A 141 12.50 -0.52 28.77
C ASP A 141 11.43 0.50 28.33
N ALA A 142 10.22 0.01 28.08
CA ALA A 142 9.10 0.86 27.72
C ALA A 142 8.80 1.98 28.73
N ASN A 143 9.31 1.84 29.96
CA ASN A 143 9.17 2.85 31.01
C ASN A 143 10.35 3.82 31.08
N ASP A 144 11.42 3.60 30.31
CA ASP A 144 12.52 4.55 30.23
C ASP A 144 12.16 5.67 29.24
N PRO A 145 11.93 6.89 29.72
CA PRO A 145 11.55 8.01 28.87
C PRO A 145 12.66 8.42 27.89
N ASN A 146 13.90 7.96 28.10
CA ASN A 146 15.01 8.25 27.21
C ASN A 146 15.12 7.26 26.04
N LEU A 147 14.50 6.09 26.16
CA LEU A 147 14.49 5.04 25.15
C LEU A 147 13.19 5.02 24.35
N ALA A 148 12.20 5.85 24.66
CA ALA A 148 11.00 5.98 23.87
C ALA A 148 11.29 6.77 22.59
N TYR A 149 10.92 6.21 21.43
CA TYR A 149 10.96 6.96 20.17
C TYR A 149 10.03 8.16 20.26
N LYS A 150 10.59 9.35 20.34
CA LYS A 150 9.83 10.61 20.38
C LYS A 150 10.15 11.41 19.14
N PHE A 151 9.18 11.48 18.25
CA PHE A 151 9.26 12.35 17.10
C PHE A 151 8.62 13.71 17.42
N GLY A 152 9.17 14.76 16.82
CA GLY A 152 8.53 16.08 16.86
C GLY A 152 7.23 16.03 16.07
N THR A 153 6.15 16.58 16.62
CA THR A 153 4.93 16.85 15.86
C THR A 153 5.22 17.90 14.82
N MET A 154 4.90 17.60 13.58
CA MET A 154 5.09 18.51 12.43
C MET A 154 3.75 19.12 12.04
N VAL A 155 3.79 20.16 11.22
CA VAL A 155 2.58 20.73 10.62
C VAL A 155 1.95 19.74 9.67
N ASN A 156 0.64 19.81 9.51
CA ASN A 156 -0.08 18.94 8.60
C ASN A 156 0.13 19.31 7.11
N GLU A 157 -0.25 18.42 6.23
CA GLU A 157 -0.01 18.54 4.79
C GLU A 157 -0.70 19.76 4.16
N THR A 158 -1.90 20.12 4.64
CA THR A 158 -2.60 21.33 4.19
C THR A 158 -1.78 22.60 4.47
N VAL A 159 -1.14 22.68 5.65
CA VAL A 159 -0.33 23.86 6.01
C VAL A 159 0.93 23.93 5.15
N ILE A 160 1.58 22.80 4.86
CA ILE A 160 2.72 22.75 3.92
C ILE A 160 2.28 23.22 2.54
N ALA A 161 1.15 22.74 2.03
CA ALA A 161 0.65 23.11 0.69
C ALA A 161 0.34 24.59 0.57
N GLN A 162 -0.20 25.22 1.61
CA GLN A 162 -0.51 26.66 1.64
C GLN A 162 0.74 27.54 1.47
N THR A 163 1.92 27.01 1.67
CA THR A 163 3.16 27.74 1.42
C THR A 163 3.50 27.84 -0.06
N PHE A 164 2.92 26.99 -0.91
CA PHE A 164 3.28 26.81 -2.32
C PHE A 164 4.77 26.53 -2.54
N ASN A 165 5.45 26.03 -1.51
CA ASN A 165 6.90 25.85 -1.50
C ASN A 165 7.30 24.36 -1.56
N LYS A 166 7.66 23.88 -2.73
CA LYS A 166 8.11 22.50 -2.95
C LYS A 166 9.40 22.16 -2.19
N ASN A 167 10.30 23.14 -2.01
CA ASN A 167 11.53 22.89 -1.25
C ASN A 167 11.22 22.60 0.23
N LEU A 168 10.23 23.28 0.80
CA LEU A 168 9.80 23.01 2.17
C LEU A 168 9.17 21.62 2.30
N ALA A 169 8.35 21.21 1.32
CA ALA A 169 7.80 19.85 1.27
C ALA A 169 8.91 18.79 1.15
N ASN A 170 9.94 19.06 0.35
CA ASN A 170 11.10 18.17 0.23
C ASN A 170 11.87 18.05 1.55
N GLU A 171 12.16 19.16 2.23
CA GLU A 171 12.80 19.15 3.54
C GLU A 171 11.94 18.41 4.59
N TYR A 172 10.62 18.54 4.52
CA TYR A 172 9.72 17.75 5.36
C TYR A 172 9.89 16.24 5.10
N GLY A 173 9.94 15.84 3.83
CA GLY A 173 10.24 14.47 3.44
C GLY A 173 11.57 13.96 3.98
N LYS A 174 12.63 14.78 3.93
CA LYS A 174 13.94 14.45 4.51
C LYS A 174 13.89 14.25 6.01
N ILE A 175 13.13 15.07 6.74
CA ILE A 175 12.96 14.90 8.19
C ILE A 175 12.27 13.57 8.49
N CYS A 176 11.19 13.23 7.76
CA CYS A 176 10.53 11.93 7.90
C CYS A 176 11.47 10.77 7.55
N GLY A 177 12.28 10.92 6.50
CA GLY A 177 13.28 9.94 6.10
C GLY A 177 14.36 9.74 7.18
N ASN A 178 14.85 10.82 7.76
CA ASN A 178 15.81 10.74 8.86
C ASN A 178 15.21 10.03 10.09
N TYR A 179 13.98 10.40 10.49
CA TYR A 179 13.28 9.72 11.56
C TYR A 179 13.06 8.23 11.27
N SER A 180 12.83 7.88 10.02
CA SER A 180 12.66 6.49 9.60
C SER A 180 13.92 5.66 9.82
N LEU A 181 15.09 6.18 9.44
CA LEU A 181 16.37 5.52 9.73
C LEU A 181 16.59 5.36 11.23
N TRP A 182 16.30 6.41 11.98
CA TRP A 182 16.49 6.44 13.44
C TRP A 182 15.61 5.41 14.17
N SER A 183 14.39 5.16 13.66
CA SER A 183 13.40 4.26 14.26
C SER A 183 13.28 2.90 13.58
N ASN A 184 14.14 2.60 12.60
CA ASN A 184 14.06 1.40 11.77
C ASN A 184 12.71 1.25 11.02
N LEU A 185 12.08 2.37 10.68
CA LEU A 185 10.85 2.40 9.90
C LEU A 185 11.16 2.25 8.41
N THR A 186 10.50 1.32 7.74
CA THR A 186 10.67 1.11 6.30
C THR A 186 9.56 1.74 5.48
N ILE A 187 8.30 1.66 5.94
CA ILE A 187 7.14 2.15 5.20
C ILE A 187 6.41 3.21 6.01
N PHE A 188 6.27 4.39 5.42
CA PHE A 188 5.48 5.49 5.94
C PHE A 188 4.24 5.71 5.08
N TRP A 189 3.06 5.48 5.67
CA TRP A 189 1.77 5.67 5.03
C TRP A 189 1.38 7.15 5.03
N GLY A 190 1.79 7.85 4.05
CA GLY A 190 1.64 9.26 3.73
C GLY A 190 2.34 9.48 2.39
N CYS A 191 2.19 10.52 1.73
CA CYS A 191 1.34 11.69 1.93
C CYS A 191 -0.11 11.47 1.48
N GLY A 192 -1.03 12.28 1.96
CA GLY A 192 -2.43 12.27 1.51
C GLY A 192 -2.59 12.98 0.17
N THR A 193 -3.04 12.26 -0.86
CA THR A 193 -3.19 12.79 -2.23
C THR A 193 -4.63 12.99 -2.69
N ASN A 194 -5.62 12.69 -1.81
CA ASN A 194 -7.01 13.02 -2.11
C ASN A 194 -7.22 14.54 -2.11
N LEU A 195 -8.23 15.00 -2.82
CA LEU A 195 -8.53 16.42 -2.93
C LEU A 195 -9.56 16.88 -1.88
N HIS A 196 -9.48 18.15 -1.49
CA HIS A 196 -10.47 18.81 -0.64
C HIS A 196 -11.76 19.07 -1.42
N ARG A 197 -12.47 18.02 -1.81
CA ARG A 197 -13.69 18.13 -2.59
C ARG A 197 -14.88 18.59 -1.75
N SER A 198 -14.87 18.29 -0.46
CA SER A 198 -15.88 18.73 0.50
C SER A 198 -15.22 19.39 1.71
N PRO A 199 -15.68 20.57 2.14
CA PRO A 199 -15.20 21.21 3.37
C PRO A 199 -15.58 20.41 4.63
N TYR A 200 -16.52 19.49 4.54
CA TYR A 200 -16.98 18.65 5.65
C TYR A 200 -16.21 17.33 5.77
N ASN A 201 -15.25 17.07 4.90
CA ASN A 201 -14.40 15.91 5.08
C ASN A 201 -13.48 16.10 6.29
N ALA A 202 -13.63 15.27 7.28
CA ALA A 202 -12.87 15.35 8.54
C ALA A 202 -11.35 15.15 8.35
N ARG A 203 -10.91 14.63 7.20
CA ARG A 203 -9.49 14.36 6.89
C ARG A 203 -8.84 15.39 5.98
N ASN A 204 -9.48 16.53 5.68
CA ASN A 204 -8.86 17.56 4.84
C ASN A 204 -7.50 18.05 5.39
N HIS A 205 -7.26 17.98 6.70
CA HIS A 205 -5.98 18.32 7.30
C HIS A 205 -4.83 17.41 6.85
N GLU A 206 -5.14 16.19 6.43
CA GLU A 206 -4.22 15.15 5.98
C GLU A 206 -3.97 15.20 4.46
N TYR A 207 -4.68 16.04 3.73
CA TYR A 207 -4.58 16.18 2.29
C TYR A 207 -4.05 17.57 1.93
N TYR A 208 -3.30 17.68 0.83
CA TYR A 208 -2.63 18.92 0.48
C TYR A 208 -3.58 20.04 0.09
N SER A 209 -4.51 19.79 -0.84
CA SER A 209 -5.30 20.85 -1.46
C SER A 209 -6.55 20.32 -2.19
N GLU A 210 -7.43 21.27 -2.60
CA GLU A 210 -8.45 21.00 -3.62
C GLU A 210 -7.89 21.02 -5.05
N ASP A 211 -6.67 21.50 -5.24
CA ASP A 211 -6.02 21.61 -6.55
C ASP A 211 -5.10 20.42 -6.82
N ALA A 212 -5.36 19.70 -7.91
CA ALA A 212 -4.63 18.50 -8.29
C ALA A 212 -3.16 18.79 -8.66
N VAL A 213 -2.86 19.98 -9.21
CA VAL A 213 -1.49 20.37 -9.61
C VAL A 213 -0.66 20.70 -8.37
N LEU A 214 -1.24 21.45 -7.44
CA LEU A 214 -0.58 21.76 -6.17
C LEU A 214 -0.33 20.47 -5.37
N THR A 215 -1.34 19.63 -5.23
CA THR A 215 -1.22 18.31 -4.57
C THR A 215 -0.11 17.47 -5.19
N SER A 216 -0.07 17.35 -6.52
CA SER A 216 0.97 16.62 -7.24
C SER A 216 2.37 17.15 -6.93
N GLY A 217 2.53 18.48 -7.03
CA GLY A 217 3.82 19.11 -6.79
C GLY A 217 4.35 18.96 -5.36
N GLN A 218 3.46 18.98 -4.36
CA GLN A 218 3.82 18.80 -2.97
C GLN A 218 4.13 17.32 -2.67
N ALA A 219 3.30 16.39 -3.16
CA ALA A 219 3.51 14.96 -2.99
C ALA A 219 4.85 14.50 -3.61
N VAL A 220 5.14 14.92 -4.84
CA VAL A 220 6.43 14.61 -5.50
C VAL A 220 7.60 15.12 -4.68
N ALA A 221 7.54 16.35 -4.20
CA ALA A 221 8.62 16.93 -3.42
C ALA A 221 8.84 16.19 -2.08
N PHE A 222 7.76 15.88 -1.36
CA PHE A 222 7.81 15.16 -0.11
C PHE A 222 8.38 13.74 -0.27
N ILE A 223 7.87 12.98 -1.23
CA ILE A 223 8.33 11.61 -1.50
C ILE A 223 9.81 11.62 -1.92
N SER A 224 10.21 12.56 -2.78
CA SER A 224 11.61 12.68 -3.22
C SER A 224 12.56 12.93 -2.06
N GLY A 225 12.16 13.77 -1.09
CA GLY A 225 12.95 14.04 0.12
C GLY A 225 13.13 12.80 1.00
N GLY A 226 12.05 12.08 1.28
CA GLY A 226 12.11 10.85 2.10
C GLY A 226 12.90 9.73 1.42
N LYS A 227 12.77 9.62 0.11
CA LYS A 227 13.47 8.61 -0.69
C LYS A 227 15.02 8.72 -0.59
N GLU A 228 15.56 9.91 -0.33
CA GLU A 228 17.00 10.09 -0.09
C GLU A 228 17.51 9.26 1.12
N TYR A 229 16.62 8.90 2.03
CA TYR A 229 16.89 8.08 3.23
C TYR A 229 16.39 6.64 3.08
N GLY A 230 15.90 6.27 1.91
CA GLY A 230 15.43 4.91 1.61
C GLY A 230 14.06 4.55 2.20
N VAL A 231 13.37 5.45 2.90
CA VAL A 231 12.02 5.16 3.37
C VAL A 231 11.03 5.10 2.20
N ILE A 232 10.14 4.13 2.24
CA ILE A 232 9.01 4.02 1.32
C ILE A 232 7.92 4.96 1.82
N ILE A 233 7.81 6.15 1.23
CA ILE A 233 6.65 7.02 1.45
C ILE A 233 5.57 6.59 0.47
N ALA A 234 4.44 6.12 1.00
CA ALA A 234 3.35 5.52 0.26
C ALA A 234 2.14 6.48 0.20
N PRO A 235 1.89 7.15 -0.94
CA PRO A 235 0.76 8.05 -1.09
C PRO A 235 -0.56 7.32 -0.87
N LYS A 236 -1.54 8.06 -0.32
CA LYS A 236 -2.86 7.55 0.04
C LYS A 236 -3.94 8.62 -0.13
N HIS A 237 -5.19 8.23 -0.29
CA HIS A 237 -5.73 6.90 -0.50
C HIS A 237 -6.19 6.78 -1.95
N LEU A 238 -5.75 5.76 -2.61
CA LEU A 238 -6.14 5.45 -3.98
C LEU A 238 -7.45 4.63 -3.96
N ALA A 239 -8.64 5.17 -4.30
CA ALA A 239 -8.87 6.55 -4.72
C ALA A 239 -10.20 7.08 -4.14
N PHE A 240 -10.39 8.40 -4.22
CA PHE A 240 -11.67 9.07 -3.96
C PHE A 240 -12.14 9.05 -2.50
N ASN A 241 -11.22 9.04 -1.54
CA ASN A 241 -11.58 9.11 -0.12
C ASN A 241 -11.87 10.56 0.32
N ASP A 242 -12.99 11.09 -0.14
CA ASP A 242 -13.39 12.49 0.07
C ASP A 242 -14.39 12.68 1.19
N THR A 243 -14.77 11.61 1.86
CA THR A 243 -15.68 11.64 3.01
C THR A 243 -15.37 10.50 3.98
N GLU A 244 -15.45 10.81 5.27
CA GLU A 244 -15.29 9.81 6.33
C GLU A 244 -16.61 9.16 6.74
N ILE A 245 -17.74 9.77 6.38
CA ILE A 245 -19.08 9.22 6.70
C ILE A 245 -19.31 7.96 5.86
N ASN A 246 -19.49 6.83 6.54
CA ASN A 246 -19.69 5.52 5.91
C ASN A 246 -18.57 5.13 4.93
N ARG A 247 -17.34 5.60 5.15
CA ARG A 247 -16.19 5.37 4.24
C ARG A 247 -15.99 3.90 3.89
N THR A 248 -16.22 2.98 4.83
CA THR A 248 -16.21 1.54 4.54
C THR A 248 -17.47 1.17 3.79
N GLY A 249 -17.37 1.11 2.47
CA GLY A 249 -18.45 0.70 1.58
C GLY A 249 -19.25 1.82 0.90
N VAL A 250 -19.03 3.11 1.24
CA VAL A 250 -19.63 4.18 0.45
C VAL A 250 -19.16 4.11 -1.00
N SER A 251 -20.10 4.20 -1.93
CA SER A 251 -19.85 4.19 -3.36
C SER A 251 -19.63 5.60 -3.88
N VAL A 252 -18.48 5.84 -4.53
CA VAL A 252 -18.14 7.14 -5.12
C VAL A 252 -18.23 7.04 -6.63
N PHE A 253 -19.08 7.88 -7.23
CA PHE A 253 -19.28 7.93 -8.67
C PHE A 253 -18.78 9.25 -9.23
N MET A 254 -18.01 9.17 -10.29
CA MET A 254 -17.60 10.33 -11.08
C MET A 254 -17.30 9.90 -12.52
N THR A 255 -17.14 10.86 -13.41
CA THR A 255 -16.69 10.56 -14.77
C THR A 255 -15.22 10.15 -14.76
N GLU A 256 -14.81 9.34 -15.72
CA GLU A 256 -13.41 8.97 -15.88
C GLU A 256 -12.51 10.20 -16.09
N GLN A 257 -13.01 11.19 -16.83
CA GLN A 257 -12.30 12.46 -17.04
C GLN A 257 -12.04 13.18 -15.69
N GLN A 258 -13.07 13.33 -14.86
CA GLN A 258 -12.93 13.94 -13.53
C GLN A 258 -11.90 13.18 -12.68
N ALA A 259 -11.97 11.86 -12.70
CA ALA A 259 -11.04 11.02 -11.96
C ALA A 259 -9.59 11.22 -12.43
N ARG A 260 -9.35 11.15 -13.74
CA ARG A 260 -8.00 11.23 -14.31
C ARG A 260 -7.39 12.62 -14.25
N GLU A 261 -8.18 13.66 -14.50
CA GLU A 261 -7.68 15.03 -14.52
C GLU A 261 -7.47 15.62 -13.12
N ASN A 262 -8.19 15.11 -12.12
CA ASN A 262 -8.16 15.65 -10.77
C ASN A 262 -7.78 14.61 -9.72
N GLU A 263 -8.68 13.69 -9.39
CA GLU A 263 -8.58 12.85 -8.18
C GLU A 263 -7.40 11.87 -8.19
N LEU A 264 -7.00 11.41 -9.35
CA LEU A 264 -5.89 10.46 -9.51
C LEU A 264 -4.53 11.13 -9.73
N ARG A 265 -4.52 12.44 -10.07
CA ARG A 265 -3.29 13.14 -10.47
C ARG A 265 -2.22 13.17 -9.38
N GLY A 266 -2.61 13.35 -8.12
CA GLY A 266 -1.65 13.37 -7.00
C GLY A 266 -0.90 12.04 -6.87
N THR A 267 -1.63 10.93 -6.88
CA THR A 267 -1.03 9.58 -6.81
C THR A 267 -0.25 9.24 -8.08
N GLN A 268 -0.78 9.61 -9.25
CA GLN A 268 -0.05 9.41 -10.52
C GLN A 268 1.31 10.09 -10.49
N ALA A 269 1.35 11.37 -10.14
CA ALA A 269 2.60 12.13 -10.07
C ALA A 269 3.57 11.54 -9.01
N ALA A 270 3.06 11.09 -7.88
CA ALA A 270 3.86 10.40 -6.87
C ALA A 270 4.57 9.15 -7.42
N ILE A 271 3.91 8.41 -8.31
CA ILE A 271 4.46 7.20 -8.94
C ILE A 271 5.39 7.56 -10.10
N GLU A 272 4.90 8.33 -11.07
CA GLU A 272 5.61 8.59 -12.33
C GLU A 272 6.77 9.58 -12.15
N ASP A 273 6.58 10.64 -11.36
CA ASP A 273 7.57 11.71 -11.23
C ASP A 273 8.50 11.53 -10.00
N ALA A 274 8.01 10.98 -8.88
CA ALA A 274 8.83 10.73 -7.70
C ALA A 274 9.34 9.29 -7.59
N GLY A 275 8.74 8.36 -8.34
CA GLY A 275 9.07 6.94 -8.26
C GLY A 275 8.73 6.35 -6.90
N ALA A 276 7.54 6.62 -6.39
CA ALA A 276 7.05 6.03 -5.14
C ALA A 276 7.08 4.50 -5.21
N LEU A 277 7.51 3.86 -4.12
CA LEU A 277 7.60 2.40 -4.01
C LEU A 277 6.45 1.79 -3.20
N GLY A 278 5.56 2.59 -2.70
CA GLY A 278 4.37 2.18 -1.97
C GLY A 278 3.14 2.97 -2.41
N VAL A 279 1.95 2.40 -2.22
CA VAL A 279 0.63 3.04 -2.40
C VAL A 279 -0.35 2.40 -1.44
N MET A 280 -1.31 3.16 -0.91
CA MET A 280 -2.42 2.62 -0.12
C MET A 280 -3.76 2.88 -0.82
N THR A 281 -4.56 1.82 -1.00
CA THR A 281 -5.93 1.96 -1.51
C THR A 281 -6.90 2.46 -0.44
N ALA A 282 -7.99 3.06 -0.90
CA ALA A 282 -9.00 3.67 -0.04
C ALA A 282 -10.01 2.67 0.54
N PHE A 283 -10.71 3.07 1.61
CA PHE A 283 -11.81 2.30 2.19
C PHE A 283 -13.06 2.20 1.30
N ASN A 284 -13.33 3.26 0.53
CA ASN A 284 -14.56 3.39 -0.23
C ASN A 284 -14.59 2.48 -1.47
N ARG A 285 -15.77 2.41 -2.07
CA ARG A 285 -15.94 1.83 -3.39
C ARG A 285 -15.68 2.86 -4.48
N VAL A 286 -15.13 2.41 -5.57
CA VAL A 286 -15.05 3.15 -6.84
C VAL A 286 -16.17 2.62 -7.72
N GLY A 287 -17.21 3.44 -7.96
CA GLY A 287 -18.48 2.90 -8.40
C GLY A 287 -19.05 1.95 -7.36
N ILE A 288 -19.34 0.72 -7.73
CA ILE A 288 -19.87 -0.33 -6.86
C ILE A 288 -18.82 -1.33 -6.36
N THR A 289 -17.59 -1.26 -6.86
CA THR A 289 -16.51 -2.18 -6.50
C THR A 289 -15.59 -1.56 -5.45
N ALA A 290 -15.22 -2.31 -4.43
CA ALA A 290 -14.25 -1.86 -3.43
C ALA A 290 -12.93 -1.44 -4.09
N ALA A 291 -12.32 -0.35 -3.63
CA ALA A 291 -11.11 0.18 -4.25
C ALA A 291 -9.98 -0.85 -4.32
N ASN A 292 -9.81 -1.65 -3.27
CA ASN A 292 -8.81 -2.71 -3.19
C ASN A 292 -9.10 -3.94 -4.11
N ALA A 293 -10.33 -4.07 -4.63
CA ALA A 293 -10.71 -5.15 -5.54
C ALA A 293 -10.95 -4.66 -6.98
N HIS A 294 -10.74 -3.37 -7.25
CA HIS A 294 -11.17 -2.73 -8.49
C HIS A 294 -10.15 -2.94 -9.62
N THR A 295 -10.48 -3.82 -10.59
CA THR A 295 -9.63 -4.15 -11.74
C THR A 295 -9.18 -2.91 -12.52
N GLY A 296 -10.11 -1.99 -12.81
CA GLY A 296 -9.79 -0.76 -13.56
C GLY A 296 -8.78 0.12 -12.83
N LEU A 297 -8.90 0.23 -11.50
CA LEU A 297 -8.04 1.07 -10.69
C LEU A 297 -6.66 0.43 -10.47
N LEU A 298 -6.62 -0.81 -10.02
CA LEU A 298 -5.37 -1.46 -9.63
C LEU A 298 -4.64 -2.08 -10.82
N LYS A 299 -5.30 -2.99 -11.55
CA LYS A 299 -4.64 -3.72 -12.63
C LYS A 299 -4.38 -2.84 -13.85
N ASN A 300 -5.40 -2.09 -14.29
CA ASN A 300 -5.28 -1.34 -15.54
C ASN A 300 -4.55 0.00 -15.34
N ILE A 301 -4.96 0.81 -14.38
CA ILE A 301 -4.37 2.14 -14.17
C ILE A 301 -3.05 2.03 -13.39
N LEU A 302 -3.09 1.54 -12.15
CA LEU A 302 -1.92 1.55 -11.28
C LEU A 302 -0.77 0.70 -11.85
N ARG A 303 -1.04 -0.58 -12.15
CA ARG A 303 -0.01 -1.51 -12.65
C ARG A 303 0.27 -1.34 -14.13
N GLY A 304 -0.79 -1.18 -14.95
CA GLY A 304 -0.67 -1.12 -16.40
C GLY A 304 -0.24 0.25 -16.92
N GLU A 305 -1.04 1.28 -16.71
CA GLU A 305 -0.79 2.59 -17.31
C GLU A 305 0.36 3.34 -16.62
N TRP A 306 0.37 3.39 -15.28
CA TRP A 306 1.43 4.08 -14.53
C TRP A 306 2.67 3.23 -14.29
N GLY A 307 2.64 1.94 -14.63
CA GLY A 307 3.77 1.05 -14.51
C GLY A 307 4.29 0.88 -13.07
N PHE A 308 3.41 0.96 -12.08
CA PHE A 308 3.78 0.86 -10.68
C PHE A 308 4.35 -0.51 -10.33
N LYS A 309 5.59 -0.54 -9.84
CA LYS A 309 6.34 -1.76 -9.51
C LYS A 309 6.46 -2.04 -8.02
N GLY A 310 5.95 -1.13 -7.18
CA GLY A 310 6.10 -1.21 -5.73
C GLY A 310 5.03 -2.01 -5.01
N LEU A 311 5.06 -1.96 -3.68
CA LEU A 311 4.05 -2.57 -2.83
C LEU A 311 2.76 -1.73 -2.80
N GLU A 312 1.65 -2.39 -2.78
CA GLU A 312 0.34 -1.79 -2.57
C GLU A 312 -0.30 -2.41 -1.34
N SER A 313 -0.86 -1.60 -0.46
CA SER A 313 -1.61 -2.05 0.71
C SER A 313 -3.03 -1.52 0.67
N GLN A 314 -3.99 -2.34 1.06
CA GLN A 314 -5.30 -1.79 1.38
C GLN A 314 -5.21 -0.93 2.65
N ASP A 315 -6.12 0.04 2.80
CA ASP A 315 -6.28 0.78 4.06
C ASP A 315 -6.79 -0.16 5.17
N PHE A 316 -6.88 0.30 6.40
CA PHE A 316 -7.21 -0.49 7.59
C PHE A 316 -8.64 -1.04 7.57
N ILE A 317 -8.95 -1.87 6.59
CA ILE A 317 -10.24 -2.53 6.41
C ILE A 317 -10.35 -3.66 7.44
N MET A 318 -11.10 -3.42 8.52
CA MET A 318 -11.25 -4.37 9.62
C MET A 318 -12.28 -5.47 9.36
N ASN A 319 -13.03 -5.41 8.26
CA ASN A 319 -14.03 -6.41 7.90
C ASN A 319 -13.46 -7.36 6.83
N PRO A 320 -13.16 -8.63 7.17
CA PRO A 320 -12.64 -9.59 6.21
C PRO A 320 -13.58 -9.82 5.01
N ASN A 321 -14.88 -9.69 5.22
CA ASN A 321 -15.87 -9.85 4.16
C ASN A 321 -15.86 -8.68 3.14
N TYR A 322 -15.29 -7.54 3.50
CA TYR A 322 -15.09 -6.42 2.59
C TYR A 322 -13.70 -6.44 1.94
N ALA A 323 -12.76 -7.18 2.50
CA ALA A 323 -11.35 -7.19 2.09
C ALA A 323 -11.03 -8.12 0.91
N VAL A 324 -11.98 -8.60 0.21
CA VAL A 324 -11.98 -9.41 -1.05
C VAL A 324 -10.59 -9.92 -1.49
N LEU A 325 -9.99 -10.80 -0.69
CA LEU A 325 -8.56 -11.14 -0.80
C LEU A 325 -8.17 -11.77 -2.15
N LYS A 326 -9.07 -12.54 -2.76
CA LYS A 326 -8.87 -13.17 -4.07
C LYS A 326 -8.76 -12.10 -5.17
N GLU A 327 -9.77 -11.27 -5.31
CA GLU A 327 -9.80 -10.19 -6.31
C GLU A 327 -8.70 -9.18 -6.06
N TYR A 328 -8.37 -8.92 -4.80
CA TYR A 328 -7.26 -8.08 -4.41
C TYR A 328 -5.94 -8.60 -4.97
N ALA A 329 -5.63 -9.88 -4.78
CA ALA A 329 -4.44 -10.51 -5.33
C ALA A 329 -4.42 -10.50 -6.87
N LEU A 330 -5.55 -10.91 -7.52
CA LEU A 330 -5.69 -10.98 -8.97
C LEU A 330 -5.58 -9.61 -9.66
N ASN A 331 -5.89 -8.54 -8.95
CA ASN A 331 -5.82 -7.17 -9.45
C ASN A 331 -4.51 -6.43 -9.09
N GLY A 332 -3.58 -7.08 -8.42
CA GLY A 332 -2.25 -6.54 -8.18
C GLY A 332 -2.06 -5.90 -6.81
N GLY A 333 -2.94 -6.20 -5.86
CA GLY A 333 -2.74 -5.93 -4.45
C GLY A 333 -1.61 -6.78 -3.87
N THR A 334 -0.94 -6.29 -2.84
CA THR A 334 0.23 -7.00 -2.33
C THR A 334 0.16 -7.34 -0.85
N MET A 335 -0.56 -6.61 -0.03
CA MET A 335 -0.77 -6.96 1.37
C MET A 335 -2.00 -6.28 1.96
N THR A 336 -2.65 -6.97 2.86
CA THR A 336 -3.73 -6.40 3.66
C THR A 336 -3.18 -5.71 4.92
N THR A 337 -4.05 -5.07 5.68
CA THR A 337 -3.71 -4.47 6.98
C THR A 337 -4.20 -5.29 8.17
N PHE A 338 -4.58 -6.55 7.96
CA PHE A 338 -4.88 -7.44 9.07
C PHE A 338 -3.62 -7.81 9.85
N THR A 339 -3.76 -7.89 11.16
CA THR A 339 -2.68 -8.28 12.07
C THR A 339 -2.84 -9.72 12.52
N GLY A 340 -1.74 -10.37 12.81
CA GLY A 340 -1.71 -11.75 13.32
C GLY A 340 -0.28 -12.28 13.45
N GLU A 341 -0.13 -13.43 14.02
CA GLU A 341 1.14 -14.18 13.99
C GLU A 341 1.49 -14.57 12.54
N ASN A 342 2.77 -14.80 12.28
CA ASN A 342 3.24 -15.21 10.95
C ASN A 342 2.90 -16.69 10.67
N THR A 343 1.62 -17.01 10.61
CA THR A 343 1.10 -18.38 10.43
C THR A 343 -0.15 -18.43 9.57
N MET A 344 -0.36 -19.53 8.87
CA MET A 344 -1.61 -19.79 8.15
C MET A 344 -2.84 -19.83 9.06
N ALA A 345 -2.69 -20.26 10.30
CA ALA A 345 -3.79 -20.26 11.26
C ALA A 345 -4.32 -18.85 11.51
N ALA A 346 -3.42 -17.85 11.64
CA ALA A 346 -3.82 -16.46 11.81
C ALA A 346 -4.50 -15.88 10.57
N VAL A 347 -4.09 -16.29 9.37
CA VAL A 347 -4.76 -15.90 8.12
C VAL A 347 -6.14 -16.52 8.01
N SER A 348 -6.24 -17.84 8.26
CA SER A 348 -7.50 -18.59 8.14
C SER A 348 -8.54 -18.16 9.17
N GLU A 349 -8.10 -17.65 10.32
CA GLU A 349 -9.01 -17.03 11.30
C GLU A 349 -9.77 -15.83 10.71
N LYS A 350 -9.12 -15.08 9.83
CA LYS A 350 -9.72 -13.92 9.15
C LYS A 350 -10.44 -14.31 7.84
N PHE A 351 -9.84 -15.22 7.10
CA PHE A 351 -10.27 -15.63 5.76
C PHE A 351 -10.38 -17.15 5.69
N ALA A 352 -11.49 -17.72 6.14
CA ALA A 352 -11.68 -19.17 6.24
C ALA A 352 -11.53 -19.90 4.89
N TYR A 353 -11.82 -19.21 3.76
CA TYR A 353 -11.66 -19.77 2.41
C TYR A 353 -10.19 -19.74 1.91
N TRP A 354 -9.31 -19.00 2.58
CA TRP A 354 -7.91 -18.79 2.18
C TRP A 354 -7.04 -19.89 2.80
N THR A 355 -7.11 -21.07 2.21
CA THR A 355 -6.33 -22.24 2.64
C THR A 355 -5.40 -22.69 1.52
N THR A 356 -4.30 -23.36 1.86
CA THR A 356 -3.38 -23.91 0.85
C THR A 356 -4.06 -24.94 -0.05
N GLU A 357 -5.05 -25.68 0.45
CA GLU A 357 -5.86 -26.60 -0.34
C GLU A 357 -6.69 -25.87 -1.39
N ASN A 358 -7.38 -24.79 -1.01
CA ASN A 358 -8.21 -24.01 -1.93
C ASN A 358 -7.36 -23.21 -2.91
N VAL A 359 -6.42 -22.42 -2.42
CA VAL A 359 -5.56 -21.55 -3.25
C VAL A 359 -4.66 -22.36 -4.18
N GLY A 360 -4.15 -23.51 -3.68
CA GLY A 360 -3.24 -24.36 -4.43
C GLY A 360 -3.86 -25.08 -5.64
N GLN A 361 -5.17 -24.99 -5.84
CA GLN A 361 -5.83 -25.50 -7.05
C GLN A 361 -6.12 -24.42 -8.10
N ASP A 362 -5.90 -23.13 -7.78
CA ASP A 362 -6.13 -21.99 -8.67
C ASP A 362 -4.78 -21.45 -9.19
N THR A 363 -4.41 -21.84 -10.39
CA THR A 363 -3.12 -21.47 -11.00
C THR A 363 -2.97 -19.97 -11.23
N GLU A 364 -4.05 -19.28 -11.58
CA GLU A 364 -4.05 -17.83 -11.79
C GLU A 364 -3.80 -17.12 -10.45
N LEU A 365 -4.47 -17.55 -9.38
CA LEU A 365 -4.31 -16.99 -8.05
C LEU A 365 -2.92 -17.26 -7.47
N MET A 366 -2.39 -18.49 -7.64
CA MET A 366 -1.01 -18.83 -7.25
C MET A 366 0.00 -17.91 -7.93
N SER A 367 -0.17 -17.68 -9.23
CA SER A 367 0.68 -16.77 -10.01
C SER A 367 0.55 -15.32 -9.55
N ALA A 368 -0.67 -14.87 -9.21
CA ALA A 368 -0.93 -13.53 -8.70
C ALA A 368 -0.28 -13.30 -7.33
N ILE A 369 -0.35 -14.29 -6.43
CA ILE A 369 0.33 -14.24 -5.12
C ILE A 369 1.85 -14.10 -5.32
N LYS A 370 2.43 -14.90 -6.20
CA LYS A 370 3.86 -14.84 -6.52
C LYS A 370 4.26 -13.47 -7.07
N GLN A 371 3.45 -12.92 -7.98
CA GLN A 371 3.66 -11.58 -8.51
C GLN A 371 3.52 -10.50 -7.44
N ALA A 372 2.58 -10.62 -6.52
CA ALA A 372 2.44 -9.71 -5.38
C ALA A 372 3.71 -9.72 -4.50
N MET A 373 4.27 -10.90 -4.24
CA MET A 373 5.54 -11.03 -3.50
C MET A 373 6.71 -10.43 -4.27
N THR A 374 6.74 -10.54 -5.59
CA THR A 374 7.76 -9.88 -6.43
C THR A 374 7.74 -8.37 -6.24
N TRP A 375 6.57 -7.73 -6.28
CA TRP A 375 6.43 -6.28 -6.09
C TRP A 375 6.79 -5.84 -4.66
N GLN A 376 6.42 -6.62 -3.65
CA GLN A 376 6.87 -6.33 -2.29
C GLN A 376 8.39 -6.45 -2.15
N ALA A 377 8.97 -7.55 -2.64
CA ALA A 377 10.40 -7.79 -2.60
C ALA A 377 11.17 -6.69 -3.34
N TYR A 378 10.67 -6.27 -4.51
CA TYR A 378 11.23 -5.16 -5.27
C TYR A 378 11.23 -3.85 -4.45
N ALA A 379 10.11 -3.51 -3.80
CA ALA A 379 10.03 -2.31 -2.98
C ALA A 379 11.02 -2.36 -1.82
N LEU A 380 11.11 -3.49 -1.12
CA LEU A 380 12.03 -3.66 0.02
C LEU A 380 13.49 -3.65 -0.43
N ALA A 381 13.82 -4.30 -1.54
CA ALA A 381 15.20 -4.32 -2.07
C ALA A 381 15.70 -2.93 -2.52
N ASN A 382 14.77 -2.02 -2.82
CA ASN A 382 15.05 -0.64 -3.22
C ASN A 382 14.73 0.39 -2.12
N SER A 383 14.73 -0.04 -0.85
CA SER A 383 14.46 0.79 0.32
C SER A 383 15.51 0.58 1.41
N ASN A 384 15.32 1.22 2.58
CA ASN A 384 16.15 1.03 3.76
C ASN A 384 15.96 -0.34 4.45
N ALA A 385 15.00 -1.16 4.01
CA ALA A 385 14.72 -2.47 4.61
C ALA A 385 15.94 -3.41 4.65
N LEU A 386 16.84 -3.26 3.70
CA LEU A 386 18.05 -4.08 3.59
C LEU A 386 19.33 -3.32 3.98
N ASP A 387 19.21 -2.17 4.64
CA ASP A 387 20.39 -1.43 5.09
C ASP A 387 21.14 -2.24 6.15
N GLY A 388 22.48 -2.33 6.00
CA GLY A 388 23.30 -3.19 6.83
C GLY A 388 23.30 -4.68 6.43
N MET A 389 22.47 -5.13 5.50
CA MET A 389 22.45 -6.49 4.98
C MET A 389 23.39 -6.65 3.78
N ALA A 390 24.07 -7.80 3.71
CA ALA A 390 24.86 -8.22 2.57
C ALA A 390 24.35 -9.57 2.05
N SER A 391 24.64 -9.89 0.79
CA SER A 391 24.16 -11.10 0.08
C SER A 391 24.37 -12.43 0.80
N SER A 392 25.31 -12.53 1.69
CA SER A 392 25.56 -13.74 2.50
C SER A 392 25.06 -13.65 3.94
N THR A 393 24.36 -12.60 4.30
CA THR A 393 24.01 -12.31 5.69
C THR A 393 22.60 -12.81 6.00
N ARG A 394 22.46 -13.74 6.92
CA ARG A 394 21.19 -14.01 7.58
C ARG A 394 20.79 -12.78 8.39
N LEU A 395 19.48 -12.55 8.55
CA LEU A 395 18.87 -11.44 9.30
C LEU A 395 19.79 -10.88 10.39
N VAL A 396 20.36 -9.72 10.13
CA VAL A 396 21.09 -8.97 11.15
C VAL A 396 20.06 -8.03 11.79
N SER A 397 19.91 -8.09 13.09
CA SER A 397 19.20 -7.04 13.80
C SER A 397 19.97 -5.73 13.56
N VAL A 398 19.35 -4.81 12.86
CA VAL A 398 19.92 -3.47 12.65
C VAL A 398 19.95 -2.77 14.00
N ARG A 399 21.13 -2.47 14.49
CA ARG A 399 21.26 -1.64 15.68
C ARG A 399 20.98 -0.19 15.30
N THR A 400 20.27 0.48 16.15
CA THR A 400 20.12 1.93 16.06
C THR A 400 21.46 2.60 16.34
N TRP A 401 21.71 3.76 15.77
CA TRP A 401 23.01 4.47 15.90
C TRP A 401 23.37 4.87 17.35
N TYR A 402 22.45 4.76 18.29
CA TYR A 402 22.64 5.07 19.72
C TYR A 402 22.79 3.79 20.58
N ASP A 403 22.80 2.60 20.00
CA ASP A 403 23.19 1.37 20.67
C ASP A 403 24.72 1.19 20.61
#